data_28d53b1308c31405f50bda9f461bee64
#
_entry.id   28d53b1308c31405f50bda9f461bee64
#
_cell.length_a   1.000
_cell.length_b   1.000
_cell.length_c   1.000
_cell.angle_alpha   90.00
_cell.angle_beta   90.00
_cell.angle_gamma   90.00
#
_symmetry.space_group_name_H-M   'P 1'
#
loop_
_entity.id
_entity.type
_entity.pdbx_description
1 polymer ?
#
loop_
_entity_poly.entity_id
_entity_poly.type
_entity_poly.pdbx_seq_one_letter_code
_entity_poly.pdbx_strand_id
1 'polypeptide(L)'
;MSQLPPVLAATGPFFMFSLEETFELIAEAGFDGAELMITQDRLSQDPHRLGALATRYGVPVPAVHGPFLVATWLVFGTDPKGKIDRCVRFAETAKVSTVVIHPPYRWQTAYASWLDDAIPRIREETGVTIAVENMFPVNVNGRALRFFSGTMPAELGRWPSLTLDTSHLAAAGGDLMAAWEELADRVVHLHVSNNDGRGRDTHGLLDRGVLPVPEFLEEVGAGRFGGAVTLELDVRTWADDRPALLEVLRENLDIARLHLAAGDHRARSRATIQNR
;
A
#
# COMPACT_ATOMS: atom_id res chain seq x y z
N MET A 1 11.25 13.88 -18.94
CA MET A 1 11.82 12.66 -18.32
C MET A 1 10.70 12.03 -17.52
N SER A 2 10.30 10.77 -17.75
CA SER A 2 9.34 10.11 -16.86
C SER A 2 10.04 9.93 -15.51
N GLN A 3 9.40 10.37 -14.45
CA GLN A 3 9.87 10.17 -13.09
C GLN A 3 9.44 8.76 -12.68
N LEU A 4 10.36 7.98 -12.11
CA LEU A 4 10.01 6.68 -11.52
C LEU A 4 8.97 6.88 -10.40
N PRO A 5 8.11 5.90 -10.13
CA PRO A 5 7.21 5.97 -8.99
C PRO A 5 8.02 6.12 -7.69
N PRO A 6 7.58 6.98 -6.75
CA PRO A 6 8.23 7.09 -5.45
C PRO A 6 8.11 5.79 -4.66
N VAL A 7 9.17 5.42 -3.96
CA VAL A 7 9.20 4.26 -3.07
C VAL A 7 9.01 4.72 -1.63
N LEU A 8 7.88 4.34 -1.04
CA LEU A 8 7.47 4.72 0.31
C LEU A 8 7.71 3.55 1.30
N ALA A 9 7.76 3.87 2.58
CA ALA A 9 7.63 2.88 3.65
C ALA A 9 6.23 2.97 4.29
N ALA A 10 5.55 1.83 4.49
CA ALA A 10 4.35 1.77 5.33
C ALA A 10 4.73 1.94 6.81
N THR A 11 3.97 2.75 7.56
CA THR A 11 4.23 2.89 9.01
C THR A 11 3.60 1.77 9.83
N GLY A 12 2.67 1.00 9.27
CA GLY A 12 1.98 -0.10 9.95
C GLY A 12 2.91 -1.15 10.56
N PRO A 13 3.91 -1.67 9.82
CA PRO A 13 4.87 -2.65 10.33
C PRO A 13 5.75 -2.17 11.49
N PHE A 14 5.83 -0.86 11.73
CA PHE A 14 6.64 -0.25 12.79
C PHE A 14 5.90 -0.05 14.10
N PHE A 15 4.82 -0.77 14.36
CA PHE A 15 3.97 -0.61 15.55
C PHE A 15 4.70 -0.74 16.91
N MET A 16 5.93 -1.27 16.95
CA MET A 16 6.79 -1.34 18.11
C MET A 16 7.54 -0.03 18.41
N PHE A 17 7.54 0.91 17.47
CA PHE A 17 8.16 2.22 17.60
C PHE A 17 7.09 3.31 17.74
N SER A 18 7.46 4.44 18.32
CA SER A 18 6.64 5.64 18.22
C SER A 18 6.58 6.15 16.78
N LEU A 19 5.56 6.92 16.43
CA LEU A 19 5.45 7.49 15.10
C LEU A 19 6.63 8.41 14.77
N GLU A 20 7.18 9.13 15.75
CA GLU A 20 8.38 9.97 15.58
C GLU A 20 9.61 9.13 15.23
N GLU A 21 9.86 8.04 15.97
CA GLU A 21 10.97 7.10 15.68
C GLU A 21 10.80 6.44 14.32
N THR A 22 9.55 6.11 13.93
CA THR A 22 9.25 5.55 12.61
C THR A 22 9.62 6.53 11.49
N PHE A 23 9.26 7.83 11.63
CA PHE A 23 9.63 8.85 10.64
C PHE A 23 11.14 9.08 10.58
N GLU A 24 11.82 9.03 11.72
CA GLU A 24 13.28 9.12 11.77
C GLU A 24 13.95 7.94 11.04
N LEU A 25 13.49 6.70 11.27
CA LEU A 25 13.98 5.51 10.58
C LEU A 25 13.74 5.57 9.06
N ILE A 26 12.57 6.00 8.63
CA ILE A 26 12.21 6.16 7.22
C ILE A 26 13.10 7.20 6.54
N ALA A 27 13.33 8.34 7.19
CA ALA A 27 14.22 9.39 6.71
C ALA A 27 15.68 8.89 6.59
N GLU A 28 16.17 8.21 7.64
CA GLU A 28 17.55 7.71 7.70
C GLU A 28 17.79 6.56 6.70
N ALA A 29 16.78 5.73 6.45
CA ALA A 29 16.85 4.69 5.42
C ALA A 29 16.84 5.29 4.00
N GLY A 30 16.30 6.49 3.80
CA GLY A 30 16.32 7.21 2.53
C GLY A 30 15.12 6.93 1.63
N PHE A 31 13.96 6.56 2.18
CA PHE A 31 12.71 6.43 1.41
C PHE A 31 12.25 7.78 0.84
N ASP A 32 11.50 7.74 -0.26
CA ASP A 32 10.96 8.94 -0.91
C ASP A 32 9.77 9.54 -0.12
N GLY A 33 9.25 8.82 0.85
CA GLY A 33 8.16 9.21 1.73
C GLY A 33 7.63 8.06 2.56
N ALA A 34 6.47 8.27 3.16
CA ALA A 34 5.77 7.28 3.98
C ALA A 34 4.30 7.15 3.58
N GLU A 35 3.75 5.96 3.80
CA GLU A 35 2.32 5.77 3.93
C GLU A 35 1.97 5.66 5.41
N LEU A 36 1.12 6.58 5.89
CA LEU A 36 0.69 6.57 7.28
C LEU A 36 -0.44 5.59 7.50
N MET A 37 -0.26 4.60 8.36
CA MET A 37 -1.38 3.84 8.91
C MET A 37 -2.04 4.59 10.06
N ILE A 38 -3.33 4.89 9.96
CA ILE A 38 -4.11 5.49 11.04
C ILE A 38 -4.45 4.40 12.07
N THR A 39 -3.94 4.57 13.29
CA THR A 39 -4.06 3.61 14.38
C THR A 39 -4.70 4.24 15.64
N GLN A 40 -4.67 3.55 16.80
CA GLN A 40 -5.06 4.12 18.08
C GLN A 40 -4.09 5.22 18.57
N ASP A 41 -2.89 5.32 18.04
CA ASP A 41 -1.99 6.42 18.32
C ASP A 41 -2.63 7.74 17.86
N ARG A 42 -2.83 8.66 18.80
CA ARG A 42 -3.46 9.95 18.51
C ARG A 42 -2.64 10.83 17.58
N LEU A 43 -1.33 10.60 17.48
CA LEU A 43 -0.49 11.31 16.52
C LEU A 43 -0.87 10.93 15.08
N SER A 44 -1.15 9.64 14.84
CA SER A 44 -1.60 9.16 13.51
C SER A 44 -3.00 9.65 13.12
N GLN A 45 -3.78 10.17 14.09
CA GLN A 45 -5.14 10.67 13.87
C GLN A 45 -5.22 12.20 13.69
N ASP A 46 -4.09 12.90 13.83
CA ASP A 46 -4.03 14.37 13.76
C ASP A 46 -3.29 14.81 12.47
N PRO A 47 -4.01 15.35 11.46
CA PRO A 47 -3.42 15.74 10.19
C PRO A 47 -2.40 16.88 10.31
N HIS A 48 -2.54 17.77 11.30
CA HIS A 48 -1.59 18.87 11.53
C HIS A 48 -0.27 18.36 12.12
N ARG A 49 -0.35 17.41 13.04
CA ARG A 49 0.83 16.76 13.61
C ARG A 49 1.56 15.91 12.57
N LEU A 50 0.82 15.20 11.72
CA LEU A 50 1.41 14.52 10.58
C LEU A 50 2.20 15.48 9.69
N GLY A 51 1.61 16.62 9.33
CA GLY A 51 2.29 17.64 8.52
C GLY A 51 3.56 18.20 9.17
N ALA A 52 3.54 18.36 10.52
CA ALA A 52 4.72 18.77 11.27
C ALA A 52 5.83 17.69 11.26
N LEU A 53 5.49 16.41 11.43
CA LEU A 53 6.45 15.29 11.34
C LEU A 53 7.03 15.18 9.92
N ALA A 54 6.18 15.21 8.90
CA ALA A 54 6.61 15.16 7.50
C ALA A 54 7.63 16.27 7.19
N THR A 55 7.37 17.48 7.67
CA THR A 55 8.27 18.62 7.49
C THR A 55 9.57 18.45 8.29
N ARG A 56 9.47 18.03 9.55
CA ARG A 56 10.63 17.87 10.44
C ARG A 56 11.65 16.87 9.92
N TYR A 57 11.17 15.74 9.40
CA TYR A 57 12.03 14.64 8.93
C TYR A 57 12.27 14.67 7.42
N GLY A 58 11.62 15.58 6.67
CA GLY A 58 11.71 15.62 5.21
C GLY A 58 11.10 14.41 4.53
N VAL A 59 10.07 13.78 5.15
CA VAL A 59 9.39 12.57 4.69
C VAL A 59 7.98 12.93 4.23
N PRO A 60 7.72 13.11 2.92
CA PRO A 60 6.39 13.34 2.39
C PRO A 60 5.45 12.16 2.70
N VAL A 61 4.15 12.45 2.87
CA VAL A 61 3.13 11.43 3.11
C VAL A 61 2.04 11.55 2.04
N PRO A 62 2.22 10.95 0.86
CA PRO A 62 1.25 11.02 -0.24
C PRO A 62 0.06 10.07 -0.05
N ALA A 63 0.17 9.07 0.83
CA ALA A 63 -0.86 8.07 1.10
C ALA A 63 -1.11 7.88 2.59
N VAL A 64 -2.36 7.58 2.94
CA VAL A 64 -2.76 7.14 4.28
C VAL A 64 -3.56 5.85 4.19
N HIS A 65 -3.30 4.92 5.08
CA HIS A 65 -4.07 3.71 5.25
C HIS A 65 -5.15 3.92 6.31
N GLY A 66 -6.41 3.79 5.92
CA GLY A 66 -7.55 3.97 6.81
C GLY A 66 -7.65 2.89 7.90
N PRO A 67 -8.29 3.19 9.05
CA PRO A 67 -8.36 2.29 10.21
C PRO A 67 -9.43 1.20 10.05
N PHE A 68 -9.23 0.29 9.08
CA PHE A 68 -10.19 -0.78 8.75
C PHE A 68 -9.81 -2.16 9.33
N LEU A 69 -8.64 -2.29 9.98
CA LEU A 69 -8.24 -3.50 10.68
C LEU A 69 -9.11 -3.74 11.93
N VAL A 70 -9.21 -5.00 12.35
CA VAL A 70 -9.90 -5.37 13.61
C VAL A 70 -9.29 -4.63 14.80
N ALA A 71 -7.97 -4.49 14.86
CA ALA A 71 -7.27 -3.76 15.90
C ALA A 71 -7.64 -2.27 15.95
N THR A 72 -8.00 -1.67 14.82
CA THR A 72 -8.34 -0.23 14.70
C THR A 72 -9.84 0.04 14.57
N TRP A 73 -10.69 -0.97 14.83
CA TRP A 73 -12.13 -0.90 14.52
C TRP A 73 -12.88 0.25 15.19
N LEU A 74 -12.42 0.74 16.36
CA LEU A 74 -13.00 1.90 17.07
C LEU A 74 -12.46 3.25 16.58
N VAL A 75 -11.33 3.26 15.89
CA VAL A 75 -10.72 4.50 15.38
C VAL A 75 -11.64 5.09 14.32
N PHE A 76 -11.98 6.35 14.47
CA PHE A 76 -12.95 7.05 13.64
C PHE A 76 -14.37 6.47 13.67
N GLY A 77 -14.71 5.68 14.72
CA GLY A 77 -16.03 5.07 14.90
C GLY A 77 -16.18 3.73 14.20
N THR A 78 -17.34 3.10 14.34
CA THR A 78 -17.63 1.74 13.85
C THR A 78 -18.37 1.72 12.51
N ASP A 79 -19.00 2.86 12.12
CA ASP A 79 -19.65 2.98 10.81
C ASP A 79 -18.63 3.15 9.70
N PRO A 80 -18.54 2.24 8.71
CA PRO A 80 -17.53 2.30 7.65
C PRO A 80 -17.66 3.54 6.76
N LYS A 81 -18.86 4.05 6.53
CA LYS A 81 -19.08 5.28 5.75
C LYS A 81 -18.50 6.49 6.49
N GLY A 82 -18.83 6.62 7.78
CA GLY A 82 -18.30 7.67 8.63
C GLY A 82 -16.77 7.60 8.80
N LYS A 83 -16.18 6.38 8.75
CA LYS A 83 -14.71 6.22 8.72
C LYS A 83 -14.12 6.81 7.43
N ILE A 84 -14.68 6.50 6.27
CA ILE A 84 -14.23 7.05 5.00
C ILE A 84 -14.32 8.56 5.00
N ASP A 85 -15.45 9.14 5.43
CA ASP A 85 -15.61 10.59 5.51
C ASP A 85 -14.54 11.26 6.39
N ARG A 86 -14.14 10.61 7.50
CA ARG A 86 -13.08 11.12 8.37
C ARG A 86 -11.70 10.96 7.75
N CYS A 87 -11.42 9.85 7.06
CA CYS A 87 -10.18 9.66 6.33
C CYS A 87 -10.03 10.69 5.20
N VAL A 88 -11.12 11.00 4.47
CA VAL A 88 -11.12 12.03 3.43
C VAL A 88 -10.82 13.40 4.01
N ARG A 89 -11.52 13.82 5.07
CA ARG A 89 -11.23 15.10 5.75
C ARG A 89 -9.80 15.18 6.31
N PHE A 90 -9.28 14.06 6.83
CA PHE A 90 -7.89 13.95 7.24
C PHE A 90 -6.96 14.20 6.04
N ALA A 91 -7.21 13.51 4.93
CA ALA A 91 -6.40 13.60 3.71
C ALA A 91 -6.40 15.02 3.13
N GLU A 92 -7.57 15.68 3.05
CA GLU A 92 -7.68 17.07 2.60
C GLU A 92 -6.86 18.01 3.49
N THR A 93 -6.97 17.86 4.82
CA THR A 93 -6.26 18.72 5.78
C THR A 93 -4.75 18.50 5.72
N ALA A 94 -4.31 17.24 5.64
CA ALA A 94 -2.89 16.86 5.56
C ALA A 94 -2.31 16.99 4.15
N LYS A 95 -3.12 17.31 3.13
CA LYS A 95 -2.76 17.36 1.70
C LYS A 95 -2.25 16.01 1.18
N VAL A 96 -2.87 14.93 1.63
CA VAL A 96 -2.63 13.56 1.18
C VAL A 96 -3.52 13.27 -0.02
N SER A 97 -2.99 12.67 -1.08
CA SER A 97 -3.73 12.41 -2.32
C SER A 97 -4.47 11.07 -2.34
N THR A 98 -4.01 10.09 -1.56
CA THR A 98 -4.52 8.71 -1.63
C THR A 98 -4.91 8.21 -0.23
N VAL A 99 -6.09 7.63 -0.14
CA VAL A 99 -6.58 6.92 1.05
C VAL A 99 -6.80 5.46 0.70
N VAL A 100 -6.01 4.58 1.29
CA VAL A 100 -6.16 3.13 1.16
C VAL A 100 -7.22 2.64 2.12
N ILE A 101 -8.13 1.81 1.65
CA ILE A 101 -9.19 1.20 2.46
C ILE A 101 -9.32 -0.30 2.16
N HIS A 102 -9.73 -1.06 3.17
CA HIS A 102 -10.12 -2.45 2.95
C HIS A 102 -11.50 -2.53 2.27
N PRO A 103 -11.75 -3.54 1.43
CA PRO A 103 -13.05 -3.77 0.82
C PRO A 103 -14.09 -4.15 1.87
N PRO A 104 -15.38 -3.99 1.56
CA PRO A 104 -16.47 -4.46 2.41
C PRO A 104 -16.38 -5.95 2.72
N TYR A 105 -16.84 -6.35 3.89
CA TYR A 105 -17.14 -7.76 4.14
C TYR A 105 -18.27 -8.23 3.22
N ARG A 106 -18.26 -9.51 2.83
CA ARG A 106 -19.21 -10.10 1.88
C ARG A 106 -20.68 -9.91 2.25
N TRP A 107 -20.99 -9.77 3.55
CA TRP A 107 -22.35 -9.51 4.03
C TRP A 107 -22.74 -8.02 4.08
N GLN A 108 -21.79 -7.11 3.85
CA GLN A 108 -22.02 -5.66 3.86
C GLN A 108 -22.46 -5.13 2.47
N THR A 109 -23.47 -5.74 1.86
CA THR A 109 -23.88 -5.43 0.48
C THR A 109 -24.30 -3.97 0.29
N ALA A 110 -25.04 -3.39 1.27
CA ALA A 110 -25.44 -1.98 1.21
C ALA A 110 -24.25 -1.01 1.30
N TYR A 111 -23.20 -1.36 2.06
CA TYR A 111 -21.96 -0.59 2.12
C TYR A 111 -21.18 -0.74 0.80
N ALA A 112 -21.11 -1.95 0.25
CA ALA A 112 -20.45 -2.18 -1.03
C ALA A 112 -21.10 -1.37 -2.17
N SER A 113 -22.44 -1.35 -2.26
CA SER A 113 -23.14 -0.53 -3.26
C SER A 113 -22.95 0.97 -3.05
N TRP A 114 -22.95 1.42 -1.80
CA TRP A 114 -22.63 2.83 -1.49
C TRP A 114 -21.21 3.21 -1.91
N LEU A 115 -20.23 2.30 -1.72
CA LEU A 115 -18.83 2.54 -2.04
C LEU A 115 -18.61 2.71 -3.55
N ASP A 116 -19.38 1.98 -4.39
CA ASP A 116 -19.33 2.11 -5.85
C ASP A 116 -19.62 3.55 -6.32
N ASP A 117 -20.60 4.20 -5.68
CA ASP A 117 -20.98 5.58 -5.99
C ASP A 117 -20.08 6.60 -5.27
N ALA A 118 -19.61 6.25 -4.05
CA ALA A 118 -18.86 7.17 -3.21
C ALA A 118 -17.43 7.41 -3.74
N ILE A 119 -16.75 6.38 -4.25
CA ILE A 119 -15.36 6.52 -4.72
C ILE A 119 -15.23 7.59 -5.82
N PRO A 120 -15.95 7.51 -6.95
CA PRO A 120 -15.83 8.53 -8.00
C PRO A 120 -16.29 9.91 -7.53
N ARG A 121 -17.36 9.99 -6.75
CA ARG A 121 -17.88 11.25 -6.20
C ARG A 121 -16.88 11.94 -5.27
N ILE A 122 -16.26 11.21 -4.32
CA ILE A 122 -15.24 11.76 -3.43
C ILE A 122 -14.07 12.33 -4.24
N ARG A 123 -13.61 11.60 -5.26
CA ARG A 123 -12.53 12.08 -6.12
C ARG A 123 -12.89 13.37 -6.86
N GLU A 124 -14.12 13.46 -7.37
CA GLU A 124 -14.61 14.66 -8.05
C GLU A 124 -14.72 15.87 -7.10
N GLU A 125 -15.27 15.66 -5.90
CA GLU A 125 -15.54 16.71 -4.93
C GLU A 125 -14.29 17.22 -4.21
N THR A 126 -13.32 16.34 -3.93
CA THR A 126 -12.18 16.65 -3.03
C THR A 126 -10.80 16.49 -3.68
N GLY A 127 -10.72 15.80 -4.80
CA GLY A 127 -9.44 15.39 -5.41
C GLY A 127 -8.77 14.20 -4.71
N VAL A 128 -9.29 13.73 -3.57
CA VAL A 128 -8.75 12.57 -2.85
C VAL A 128 -9.14 11.27 -3.56
N THR A 129 -8.19 10.41 -3.80
CA THR A 129 -8.42 9.08 -4.38
C THR A 129 -8.61 8.05 -3.27
N ILE A 130 -9.77 7.40 -3.23
CA ILE A 130 -9.98 6.21 -2.40
C ILE A 130 -9.51 5.00 -3.19
N ALA A 131 -8.49 4.29 -2.70
CA ALA A 131 -7.95 3.09 -3.30
C ALA A 131 -8.37 1.86 -2.48
N VAL A 132 -9.10 0.93 -3.11
CA VAL A 132 -9.55 -0.30 -2.45
C VAL A 132 -8.48 -1.36 -2.57
N GLU A 133 -8.04 -1.88 -1.42
CA GLU A 133 -6.99 -2.87 -1.35
C GLU A 133 -7.55 -4.30 -1.52
N ASN A 134 -6.80 -5.20 -2.19
CA ASN A 134 -7.14 -6.62 -2.17
C ASN A 134 -6.80 -7.23 -0.81
N MET A 135 -7.71 -8.05 -0.30
CA MET A 135 -7.54 -8.73 0.99
C MET A 135 -7.27 -10.22 0.80
N PHE A 136 -6.87 -10.86 1.87
CA PHE A 136 -6.56 -12.29 1.91
C PHE A 136 -7.61 -13.09 2.69
N PRO A 137 -7.71 -14.42 2.47
CA PRO A 137 -8.55 -15.29 3.27
C PRO A 137 -7.95 -15.50 4.66
N VAL A 138 -8.79 -15.56 5.68
CA VAL A 138 -8.36 -15.88 7.05
C VAL A 138 -8.40 -17.40 7.23
N ASN A 139 -7.30 -17.99 7.68
CA ASN A 139 -7.25 -19.42 7.96
C ASN A 139 -7.87 -19.71 9.35
N VAL A 140 -8.96 -20.45 9.36
CA VAL A 140 -9.63 -20.91 10.57
C VAL A 140 -9.65 -22.44 10.58
N ASN A 141 -8.91 -23.04 11.49
CA ASN A 141 -8.81 -24.51 11.62
C ASN A 141 -8.47 -25.23 10.29
N GLY A 142 -7.50 -24.69 9.54
CA GLY A 142 -7.04 -25.26 8.26
C GLY A 142 -7.96 -24.97 7.07
N ARG A 143 -9.01 -24.14 7.24
CA ARG A 143 -9.90 -23.71 6.16
C ARG A 143 -9.69 -22.23 5.85
N ALA A 144 -9.41 -21.92 4.61
CA ALA A 144 -9.31 -20.54 4.12
C ALA A 144 -10.72 -19.95 3.97
N LEU A 145 -11.09 -18.99 4.82
CA LEU A 145 -12.37 -18.30 4.80
C LEU A 145 -12.21 -16.90 4.20
N ARG A 146 -12.94 -16.62 3.14
CA ARG A 146 -12.98 -15.33 2.47
C ARG A 146 -14.07 -14.46 3.08
N PHE A 147 -13.69 -13.57 3.97
CA PHE A 147 -14.63 -12.62 4.62
C PHE A 147 -14.83 -11.37 3.77
N PHE A 148 -13.82 -10.91 3.06
CA PHE A 148 -13.87 -9.70 2.25
C PHE A 148 -14.41 -9.95 0.83
N SER A 149 -15.00 -8.92 0.22
CA SER A 149 -15.53 -8.96 -1.14
C SER A 149 -14.48 -8.65 -2.23
N GLY A 150 -13.24 -8.36 -1.85
CA GLY A 150 -12.13 -8.03 -2.74
C GLY A 150 -10.90 -8.88 -2.40
N THR A 151 -10.93 -10.17 -2.70
CA THR A 151 -9.81 -11.10 -2.43
C THR A 151 -9.07 -11.47 -3.71
N MET A 152 -9.78 -11.59 -4.82
CA MET A 152 -9.21 -11.97 -6.11
C MET A 152 -9.44 -10.87 -7.17
N PRO A 153 -8.60 -10.78 -8.22
CA PRO A 153 -8.69 -9.75 -9.26
C PRO A 153 -10.10 -9.55 -9.81
N ALA A 154 -10.79 -10.62 -10.16
CA ALA A 154 -12.17 -10.55 -10.68
C ALA A 154 -13.17 -9.89 -9.72
N GLU A 155 -12.93 -9.93 -8.40
CA GLU A 155 -13.80 -9.28 -7.40
C GLU A 155 -13.48 -7.79 -7.26
N LEU A 156 -12.23 -7.39 -7.55
CA LEU A 156 -11.74 -6.01 -7.47
C LEU A 156 -12.20 -5.15 -8.65
N GLY A 157 -12.47 -5.77 -9.79
CA GLY A 157 -12.83 -5.09 -11.03
C GLY A 157 -14.06 -4.17 -10.97
N ARG A 158 -14.81 -4.16 -9.86
CA ARG A 158 -15.93 -3.25 -9.64
C ARG A 158 -15.49 -1.82 -9.24
N TRP A 159 -14.30 -1.63 -8.67
CA TRP A 159 -13.83 -0.32 -8.20
C TRP A 159 -12.88 0.33 -9.20
N PRO A 160 -12.96 1.65 -9.37
CA PRO A 160 -12.16 2.37 -10.36
C PRO A 160 -10.71 2.62 -9.94
N SER A 161 -10.41 2.53 -8.64
CA SER A 161 -9.08 2.77 -8.07
C SER A 161 -8.76 1.74 -7.00
N LEU A 162 -7.60 1.10 -7.16
CA LEU A 162 -7.17 -0.05 -6.38
C LEU A 162 -5.80 0.19 -5.75
N THR A 163 -5.60 -0.43 -4.59
CA THR A 163 -4.29 -0.77 -4.06
C THR A 163 -4.06 -2.26 -4.30
N LEU A 164 -2.99 -2.62 -4.99
CA LEU A 164 -2.60 -4.02 -5.13
C LEU A 164 -1.55 -4.35 -4.09
N ASP A 165 -1.93 -5.19 -3.11
CA ASP A 165 -1.02 -5.78 -2.15
C ASP A 165 -0.56 -7.16 -2.63
N THR A 166 0.76 -7.30 -2.79
CA THR A 166 1.39 -8.50 -3.33
C THR A 166 1.36 -9.67 -2.36
N SER A 167 1.56 -9.42 -1.06
CA SER A 167 1.52 -10.47 -0.02
C SER A 167 0.09 -10.99 0.20
N HIS A 168 -0.89 -10.10 0.23
CA HIS A 168 -2.31 -10.48 0.31
C HIS A 168 -2.74 -11.34 -0.89
N LEU A 169 -2.29 -10.98 -2.09
CA LEU A 169 -2.57 -11.75 -3.30
C LEU A 169 -1.98 -13.16 -3.22
N ALA A 170 -0.72 -13.28 -2.79
CA ALA A 170 -0.07 -14.57 -2.59
C ALA A 170 -0.77 -15.41 -1.51
N ALA A 171 -1.15 -14.80 -0.39
CA ALA A 171 -1.91 -15.47 0.67
C ALA A 171 -3.28 -15.97 0.17
N ALA A 172 -3.85 -15.31 -0.83
CA ALA A 172 -5.08 -15.74 -1.50
C ALA A 172 -4.85 -16.81 -2.58
N GLY A 173 -3.60 -17.14 -2.91
CA GLY A 173 -3.21 -18.08 -3.96
C GLY A 173 -3.31 -17.50 -5.38
N GLY A 174 -3.26 -16.15 -5.51
CA GLY A 174 -3.28 -15.46 -6.79
C GLY A 174 -1.91 -15.42 -7.47
N ASP A 175 -1.92 -15.27 -8.79
CA ASP A 175 -0.72 -15.04 -9.60
C ASP A 175 -0.49 -13.53 -9.73
N LEU A 176 0.71 -13.07 -9.32
CA LEU A 176 1.03 -11.64 -9.26
C LEU A 176 1.10 -11.01 -10.65
N MET A 177 1.73 -11.70 -11.60
CA MET A 177 1.90 -11.15 -12.94
C MET A 177 0.57 -11.10 -13.70
N ALA A 178 -0.25 -12.15 -13.57
CA ALA A 178 -1.59 -12.17 -14.16
C ALA A 178 -2.51 -11.10 -13.52
N ALA A 179 -2.45 -10.92 -12.20
CA ALA A 179 -3.22 -9.88 -11.51
C ALA A 179 -2.80 -8.47 -11.95
N TRP A 180 -1.51 -8.23 -12.15
CA TRP A 180 -1.00 -6.96 -12.67
C TRP A 180 -1.51 -6.71 -14.10
N GLU A 181 -1.41 -7.70 -14.99
CA GLU A 181 -1.92 -7.59 -16.36
C GLU A 181 -3.42 -7.25 -16.40
N GLU A 182 -4.22 -7.85 -15.50
CA GLU A 182 -5.67 -7.60 -15.41
C GLU A 182 -6.04 -6.24 -14.81
N LEU A 183 -5.27 -5.76 -13.81
CA LEU A 183 -5.69 -4.65 -12.95
C LEU A 183 -4.87 -3.36 -13.12
N ALA A 184 -3.73 -3.37 -13.84
CA ALA A 184 -2.77 -2.27 -13.87
C ALA A 184 -3.41 -0.90 -14.17
N ASP A 185 -4.38 -0.83 -15.07
CA ASP A 185 -5.07 0.40 -15.46
C ASP A 185 -5.90 1.03 -14.31
N ARG A 186 -6.20 0.26 -13.27
CA ARG A 186 -6.98 0.67 -12.09
C ARG A 186 -6.15 0.79 -10.82
N VAL A 187 -4.97 0.21 -10.81
CA VAL A 187 -4.05 0.30 -9.68
C VAL A 187 -3.47 1.70 -9.61
N VAL A 188 -3.71 2.38 -8.50
CA VAL A 188 -3.21 3.74 -8.24
C VAL A 188 -2.17 3.74 -7.11
N HIS A 189 -2.04 2.64 -6.40
CA HIS A 189 -1.14 2.46 -5.27
C HIS A 189 -0.71 1.00 -5.16
N LEU A 190 0.50 0.74 -4.70
CA LEU A 190 1.03 -0.61 -4.53
C LEU A 190 1.52 -0.81 -3.09
N HIS A 191 1.13 -1.92 -2.47
CA HIS A 191 1.81 -2.48 -1.30
C HIS A 191 2.68 -3.66 -1.77
N VAL A 192 3.98 -3.53 -1.57
CA VAL A 192 4.93 -4.49 -2.09
C VAL A 192 5.73 -5.12 -0.95
N SER A 193 5.60 -6.41 -0.85
CA SER A 193 6.39 -7.31 -0.01
C SER A 193 6.39 -8.70 -0.64
N ASN A 194 7.23 -9.60 -0.16
CA ASN A 194 7.18 -10.99 -0.57
C ASN A 194 6.32 -11.82 0.41
N ASN A 195 6.10 -13.08 0.11
CA ASN A 195 5.26 -13.98 0.91
C ASN A 195 5.87 -15.38 0.98
N ASP A 196 5.65 -16.11 2.07
CA ASP A 196 6.18 -17.46 2.26
C ASP A 196 5.39 -18.57 1.52
N GLY A 197 4.28 -18.21 0.87
CA GLY A 197 3.44 -19.12 0.09
C GLY A 197 2.59 -20.10 0.91
N ARG A 198 2.45 -19.89 2.23
CA ARG A 198 1.73 -20.80 3.14
C ARG A 198 0.28 -20.38 3.42
N GLY A 199 -0.30 -19.56 2.54
CA GLY A 199 -1.70 -19.14 2.64
C GLY A 199 -2.00 -18.22 3.84
N ARG A 200 -1.01 -17.42 4.23
CA ARG A 200 -1.12 -16.39 5.26
C ARG A 200 -0.37 -15.13 4.81
N ASP A 201 -0.79 -14.00 5.28
CA ASP A 201 -0.10 -12.76 5.07
C ASP A 201 1.18 -12.70 5.92
N THR A 202 2.34 -12.43 5.28
CA THR A 202 3.65 -12.47 5.96
C THR A 202 4.51 -11.25 5.75
N HIS A 203 4.20 -10.40 4.78
CA HIS A 203 4.96 -9.18 4.47
C HIS A 203 6.49 -9.39 4.48
N GLY A 204 6.96 -10.42 3.75
CA GLY A 204 8.38 -10.81 3.71
C GLY A 204 9.25 -9.79 2.98
N LEU A 205 10.57 -9.89 3.18
CA LEU A 205 11.54 -9.07 2.44
C LEU A 205 11.46 -9.37 0.93
N LEU A 206 11.76 -8.39 0.09
CA LEU A 206 11.53 -8.46 -1.36
C LEU A 206 12.26 -9.60 -2.05
N ASP A 207 13.45 -9.97 -1.56
CA ASP A 207 14.31 -11.04 -2.08
C ASP A 207 14.00 -12.44 -1.51
N ARG A 208 13.05 -12.54 -0.57
CA ARG A 208 12.79 -13.79 0.21
C ARG A 208 11.33 -14.18 0.18
N GLY A 209 10.98 -15.12 -0.69
CA GLY A 209 9.62 -15.65 -0.77
C GLY A 209 9.32 -16.32 -2.09
N VAL A 210 8.02 -16.45 -2.39
CA VAL A 210 7.54 -17.18 -3.57
C VAL A 210 7.12 -16.26 -4.72
N LEU A 211 7.04 -14.95 -4.48
CA LEU A 211 6.60 -13.99 -5.48
C LEU A 211 7.76 -13.53 -6.37
N PRO A 212 7.55 -13.35 -7.68
CA PRO A 212 8.52 -12.77 -8.61
C PRO A 212 8.56 -11.23 -8.47
N VAL A 213 8.91 -10.73 -7.26
CA VAL A 213 8.89 -9.29 -6.96
C VAL A 213 9.83 -8.49 -7.86
N PRO A 214 11.05 -8.94 -8.17
CA PRO A 214 11.92 -8.26 -9.10
C PRO A 214 11.29 -8.04 -10.47
N GLU A 215 10.76 -9.09 -11.08
CA GLU A 215 10.12 -9.07 -12.39
C GLU A 215 8.85 -8.20 -12.38
N PHE A 216 8.08 -8.26 -11.30
CA PHE A 216 6.91 -7.42 -11.11
C PHE A 216 7.28 -5.93 -11.08
N LEU A 217 8.29 -5.55 -10.31
CA LEU A 217 8.76 -4.16 -10.24
C LEU A 217 9.33 -3.66 -11.56
N GLU A 218 9.94 -4.54 -12.37
CA GLU A 218 10.34 -4.18 -13.73
C GLU A 218 9.15 -3.90 -14.65
N GLU A 219 8.05 -4.67 -14.56
CA GLU A 219 6.83 -4.38 -15.31
C GLU A 219 6.17 -3.06 -14.84
N VAL A 220 6.14 -2.80 -13.53
CA VAL A 220 5.68 -1.53 -12.96
C VAL A 220 6.50 -0.35 -13.51
N GLY A 221 7.83 -0.47 -13.51
CA GLY A 221 8.73 0.55 -14.05
C GLY A 221 8.58 0.76 -15.56
N ALA A 222 8.41 -0.33 -16.32
CA ALA A 222 8.19 -0.27 -17.76
C ALA A 222 6.84 0.34 -18.15
N GLY A 223 5.81 0.09 -17.37
CA GLY A 223 4.45 0.59 -17.58
C GLY A 223 4.26 2.07 -17.27
N ARG A 224 5.28 2.76 -16.74
CA ARG A 224 5.19 4.16 -16.29
C ARG A 224 4.09 4.36 -15.26
N PHE A 225 4.03 3.49 -14.28
CA PHE A 225 3.08 3.57 -13.18
C PHE A 225 3.11 4.95 -12.52
N GLY A 226 1.96 5.61 -12.44
CA GLY A 226 1.85 6.99 -11.95
C GLY A 226 1.55 7.11 -10.45
N GLY A 227 1.40 5.97 -9.76
CA GLY A 227 1.15 5.90 -8.32
C GLY A 227 2.43 5.81 -7.49
N ALA A 228 2.30 5.39 -6.22
CA ALA A 228 3.41 5.14 -5.32
C ALA A 228 3.57 3.63 -5.06
N VAL A 229 4.80 3.20 -4.81
CA VAL A 229 5.17 1.85 -4.39
C VAL A 229 5.50 1.91 -2.90
N THR A 230 4.62 1.39 -2.06
CA THR A 230 4.84 1.32 -0.61
C THR A 230 5.42 -0.04 -0.24
N LEU A 231 6.58 -0.07 0.39
CA LEU A 231 7.14 -1.28 0.97
C LEU A 231 6.46 -1.53 2.33
N GLU A 232 5.78 -2.66 2.44
CA GLU A 232 5.14 -3.10 3.68
C GLU A 232 5.83 -4.37 4.17
N LEU A 233 6.90 -4.20 4.97
CA LEU A 233 7.80 -5.28 5.35
C LEU A 233 7.67 -5.62 6.83
N ASP A 234 7.59 -6.90 7.16
CA ASP A 234 7.68 -7.36 8.55
C ASP A 234 9.11 -7.18 9.10
N VAL A 235 9.29 -6.13 9.86
CA VAL A 235 10.60 -5.72 10.42
C VAL A 235 10.78 -6.11 11.90
N ARG A 236 9.84 -6.84 12.48
CA ARG A 236 9.83 -7.20 13.92
C ARG A 236 11.10 -7.88 14.39
N THR A 237 11.72 -8.69 13.56
CA THR A 237 12.96 -9.42 13.89
C THR A 237 14.13 -8.48 14.22
N TRP A 238 14.13 -7.27 13.69
CA TRP A 238 15.20 -6.27 13.85
C TRP A 238 14.82 -5.11 14.78
N ALA A 239 13.68 -5.20 15.49
CA ALA A 239 13.17 -4.10 16.32
C ALA A 239 14.15 -3.64 17.41
N ASP A 240 14.94 -4.57 17.98
CA ASP A 240 15.91 -4.28 19.04
C ASP A 240 17.32 -3.99 18.50
N ASP A 241 17.54 -3.99 17.17
CA ASP A 241 18.82 -3.74 16.52
C ASP A 241 18.66 -2.67 15.42
N ARG A 242 18.71 -1.39 15.82
CA ARG A 242 18.54 -0.27 14.90
C ARG A 242 19.51 -0.29 13.70
N PRO A 243 20.83 -0.57 13.84
CA PRO A 243 21.72 -0.69 12.71
C PRO A 243 21.29 -1.77 11.71
N ALA A 244 20.97 -2.98 12.18
CA ALA A 244 20.49 -4.07 11.32
C ALA A 244 19.14 -3.75 10.68
N LEU A 245 18.23 -3.10 11.40
CA LEU A 245 16.94 -2.63 10.85
C LEU A 245 17.19 -1.65 9.69
N LEU A 246 18.03 -0.68 9.86
CA LEU A 246 18.35 0.30 8.80
C LEU A 246 19.02 -0.34 7.58
N GLU A 247 19.91 -1.32 7.79
CA GLU A 247 20.52 -2.10 6.71
C GLU A 247 19.44 -2.83 5.90
N VAL A 248 18.56 -3.57 6.55
CA VAL A 248 17.44 -4.29 5.91
C VAL A 248 16.51 -3.35 5.15
N LEU A 249 16.18 -2.20 5.73
CA LEU A 249 15.34 -1.22 5.05
C LEU A 249 15.98 -0.66 3.79
N ARG A 250 17.30 -0.32 3.85
CA ARG A 250 18.07 0.17 2.71
C ARG A 250 18.21 -0.88 1.61
N GLU A 251 18.52 -2.13 1.97
CA GLU A 251 18.62 -3.23 1.01
C GLU A 251 17.32 -3.41 0.22
N ASN A 252 16.17 -3.42 0.91
CA ASN A 252 14.88 -3.59 0.24
C ASN A 252 14.51 -2.36 -0.61
N LEU A 253 14.82 -1.16 -0.14
CA LEU A 253 14.66 0.07 -0.92
C LEU A 253 15.50 0.05 -2.19
N ASP A 254 16.76 -0.39 -2.10
CA ASP A 254 17.68 -0.50 -3.24
C ASP A 254 17.21 -1.55 -4.24
N ILE A 255 16.69 -2.71 -3.78
CA ILE A 255 16.08 -3.72 -4.65
C ILE A 255 14.90 -3.10 -5.41
N ALA A 256 14.00 -2.42 -4.72
CA ALA A 256 12.84 -1.81 -5.35
C ALA A 256 13.24 -0.78 -6.42
N ARG A 257 14.14 0.13 -6.09
CA ARG A 257 14.64 1.16 -7.02
C ARG A 257 15.37 0.59 -8.22
N LEU A 258 16.21 -0.43 -7.99
CA LEU A 258 16.96 -1.11 -9.06
C LEU A 258 16.02 -1.69 -10.12
N HIS A 259 15.01 -2.45 -9.71
CA HIS A 259 14.10 -3.12 -10.64
C HIS A 259 13.12 -2.16 -11.31
N LEU A 260 12.63 -1.15 -10.61
CA LEU A 260 11.85 -0.07 -11.23
C LEU A 260 12.66 0.66 -12.32
N ALA A 261 13.92 0.97 -12.05
CA ALA A 261 14.80 1.63 -13.01
C ALA A 261 15.13 0.73 -14.21
N ALA A 262 15.34 -0.56 -13.99
CA ALA A 262 15.61 -1.53 -15.05
C ALA A 262 14.41 -1.63 -16.01
N GLY A 263 13.19 -1.64 -15.49
CA GLY A 263 11.95 -1.64 -16.30
C GLY A 263 11.81 -0.40 -17.16
N ASP A 264 11.97 0.80 -16.59
CA ASP A 264 11.91 2.07 -17.33
C ASP A 264 12.99 2.14 -18.43
N HIS A 265 14.21 1.70 -18.13
CA HIS A 265 15.28 1.64 -19.12
C HIS A 265 14.93 0.70 -20.29
N ARG A 266 14.36 -0.47 -20.00
CA ARG A 266 13.93 -1.45 -21.02
C ARG A 266 12.85 -0.85 -21.92
N ALA A 267 11.86 -0.16 -21.37
CA ALA A 267 10.78 0.49 -22.11
C ALA A 267 11.31 1.61 -23.03
N ARG A 268 12.22 2.44 -22.53
CA ARG A 268 12.85 3.52 -23.33
C ARG A 268 13.67 2.98 -24.49
N SER A 269 14.42 1.90 -24.28
CA SER A 269 15.23 1.26 -25.30
C SER A 269 14.37 0.71 -26.44
N ARG A 270 13.25 0.06 -26.12
CA ARG A 270 12.28 -0.44 -27.13
C ARG A 270 11.66 0.69 -27.94
N ALA A 271 11.22 1.77 -27.30
CA ALA A 271 10.63 2.92 -27.98
C ALA A 271 11.63 3.60 -28.95
N THR A 272 12.91 3.62 -28.61
CA THR A 272 13.97 4.18 -29.48
C THR A 272 14.20 3.33 -30.73
N ILE A 273 14.07 2.00 -30.62
CA ILE A 273 14.23 1.07 -31.75
C ILE A 273 13.03 1.16 -32.71
N GLN A 274 11.81 1.31 -32.18
CA GLN A 274 10.59 1.38 -33.01
C GLN A 274 10.45 2.69 -33.79
N ASN A 275 11.14 3.75 -33.37
CA ASN A 275 11.13 5.07 -34.02
C ASN A 275 12.30 5.26 -35.03
N ARG A 276 13.04 4.21 -35.32
CA ARG A 276 14.09 4.18 -36.37
C ARG A 276 13.66 3.34 -37.55
#